data_7b140c02ab8339579b24e2a5d9e22412
#
_entry.id   7b140c02ab8339579b24e2a5d9e22412
#
_cell.length_a   1.000
_cell.length_b   1.000
_cell.length_c   1.000
_cell.angle_alpha   90.00
_cell.angle_beta   90.00
_cell.angle_gamma   90.00
#
_symmetry.space_group_name_H-M   'P 1'
#
loop_
_entity.id
_entity.type
_entity.pdbx_description
1 polymer ?
#
loop_
_entity_poly.entity_id
_entity_poly.type
_entity_poly.pdbx_seq_one_letter_code
_entity_poly.pdbx_strand_id
1 'polypeptide(L)'
;LSIEGEVHEKLLTYNEHAFNEGSSVRKRNGIYYYVYAGHQRHGESNCATLNYATATSPLGPYTYRGVIIDNWGSDRNLVNNHGSMAEIDGQWYIFYHRPTHASSSMRKVCMEPIVFNPDGTINEVEMTTQGCGGPINPLLRMDAARACLLSGHTTVVVRRPAHSNPVEYLSAIRNGDCAYWKYFDFTGMEVNSFICKTWGKNAAGTIEIRLDKPDGELIGTCELQPMNGDVAYSIHRTKVKPVTGVHALVLVFKNNDPSMTGQDFMNLEWFMFENHD
;
A
#
# COMPACT_ATOMS: atom_id res chain seq x y z
N LEU A 1 25.84 20.45 20.98
CA LEU A 1 24.73 19.83 21.69
C LEU A 1 25.28 19.12 22.92
N SER A 2 24.80 19.48 24.11
CA SER A 2 25.13 18.81 25.38
C SER A 2 23.84 18.18 25.94
N ILE A 3 24.01 17.10 26.69
CA ILE A 3 22.91 16.54 27.49
C ILE A 3 22.81 17.39 28.73
N GLU A 4 21.62 17.93 29.01
CA GLU A 4 21.30 18.66 30.22
C GLU A 4 20.42 17.80 31.12
N GLY A 5 20.88 17.54 32.34
CA GLY A 5 20.16 16.73 33.32
C GLY A 5 20.47 15.23 33.23
N GLU A 6 19.58 14.43 33.82
CA GLU A 6 19.72 12.97 33.93
C GLU A 6 19.25 12.27 32.64
N VAL A 7 19.96 11.22 32.25
CA VAL A 7 19.56 10.36 31.14
C VAL A 7 18.54 9.33 31.63
N HIS A 8 17.33 9.37 31.09
CA HIS A 8 16.29 8.39 31.39
C HIS A 8 16.33 7.27 30.38
N GLU A 9 16.65 6.06 30.82
CA GLU A 9 16.69 4.86 30.00
C GLU A 9 15.37 4.09 30.09
N LYS A 10 15.06 3.31 29.03
CA LYS A 10 13.96 2.34 29.01
C LYS A 10 12.56 2.94 29.20
N LEU A 11 12.32 4.10 28.62
CA LEU A 11 10.96 4.69 28.58
C LEU A 11 9.95 3.77 27.88
N LEU A 12 10.41 3.00 26.90
CA LEU A 12 9.66 1.95 26.20
C LEU A 12 10.49 0.65 26.20
N THR A 13 9.80 -0.48 26.29
CA THR A 13 10.44 -1.81 26.29
C THR A 13 9.88 -2.69 25.19
N TYR A 14 10.68 -3.67 24.79
CA TYR A 14 10.28 -4.70 23.81
C TYR A 14 9.04 -5.47 24.29
N ASN A 15 9.04 -5.93 25.52
CA ASN A 15 7.99 -6.82 26.04
C ASN A 15 6.67 -6.09 26.35
N GLU A 16 6.73 -4.90 26.94
CA GLU A 16 5.54 -4.18 27.41
C GLU A 16 4.93 -3.28 26.32
N HIS A 17 5.76 -2.78 25.39
CA HIS A 17 5.36 -1.76 24.43
C HIS A 17 5.51 -2.24 22.98
N ALA A 18 5.98 -3.47 22.74
CA ALA A 18 6.34 -3.94 21.39
C ALA A 18 7.37 -3.03 20.69
N PHE A 19 8.19 -2.32 21.47
CA PHE A 19 9.16 -1.35 20.95
C PHE A 19 10.31 -2.04 20.24
N ASN A 20 10.62 -1.57 19.03
CA ASN A 20 11.81 -1.99 18.29
C ASN A 20 12.76 -0.81 18.11
N GLU A 21 12.40 0.17 17.27
CA GLU A 21 13.28 1.29 16.93
C GLU A 21 12.52 2.49 16.35
N GLY A 22 13.26 3.50 15.84
CA GLY A 22 12.75 4.54 14.92
C GLY A 22 11.68 5.44 15.52
N SER A 23 11.87 5.91 16.74
CA SER A 23 10.87 6.61 17.52
C SER A 23 10.79 8.12 17.27
N SER A 24 9.58 8.67 17.43
CA SER A 24 9.34 10.11 17.51
C SER A 24 8.25 10.44 18.53
N VAL A 25 8.35 11.61 19.17
CA VAL A 25 7.39 12.07 20.17
C VAL A 25 6.69 13.34 19.68
N ARG A 26 5.38 13.40 19.88
CA ARG A 26 4.57 14.61 19.64
C ARG A 26 3.64 14.83 20.82
N LYS A 27 3.29 16.11 21.07
CA LYS A 27 2.34 16.49 22.11
C LYS A 27 1.06 17.05 21.49
N ARG A 28 -0.09 16.54 21.95
CA ARG A 28 -1.42 17.03 21.58
C ARG A 28 -2.31 17.07 22.81
N ASN A 29 -2.94 18.21 23.10
CA ASN A 29 -3.89 18.37 24.21
C ASN A 29 -3.37 17.83 25.56
N GLY A 30 -2.11 18.08 25.89
CA GLY A 30 -1.49 17.63 27.14
C GLY A 30 -0.97 16.18 27.13
N ILE A 31 -1.31 15.39 26.12
CA ILE A 31 -0.88 13.99 25.97
C ILE A 31 0.35 13.93 25.05
N TYR A 32 1.36 13.17 25.46
CA TYR A 32 2.53 12.83 24.66
C TYR A 32 2.30 11.51 23.94
N TYR A 33 2.46 11.51 22.63
CA TYR A 33 2.35 10.36 21.76
C TYR A 33 3.74 9.95 21.32
N TYR A 34 4.17 8.77 21.73
CA TYR A 34 5.42 8.16 21.32
C TYR A 34 5.13 7.15 20.21
N VAL A 35 5.52 7.46 18.97
CA VAL A 35 5.33 6.62 17.78
C VAL A 35 6.65 5.94 17.43
N TYR A 36 6.61 4.66 17.13
CA TYR A 36 7.81 3.84 16.90
C TYR A 36 7.53 2.61 16.04
N ALA A 37 8.58 2.05 15.43
CA ALA A 37 8.50 0.77 14.75
C ALA A 37 8.31 -0.36 15.76
N GLY A 38 7.32 -1.21 15.51
CA GLY A 38 6.96 -2.34 16.36
C GLY A 38 7.15 -3.68 15.65
N HIS A 39 7.08 -4.79 16.39
CA HIS A 39 7.46 -6.12 15.89
C HIS A 39 6.49 -7.27 16.23
N GLN A 40 5.39 -7.03 16.94
CA GLN A 40 4.57 -8.14 17.47
C GLN A 40 3.56 -8.74 16.49
N ARG A 41 3.16 -8.04 15.43
CA ARG A 41 2.02 -8.49 14.60
C ARG A 41 2.39 -9.56 13.58
N HIS A 42 3.56 -9.48 12.97
CA HIS A 42 3.94 -10.33 11.82
C HIS A 42 5.17 -11.20 12.10
N GLY A 43 5.45 -11.49 13.36
CA GLY A 43 6.63 -12.20 13.82
C GLY A 43 7.73 -11.29 14.36
N GLU A 44 8.60 -11.83 15.20
CA GLU A 44 9.57 -11.07 15.99
C GLU A 44 10.61 -10.29 15.16
N SER A 45 10.90 -10.74 13.94
CA SER A 45 11.86 -10.08 13.05
C SER A 45 11.23 -9.08 12.08
N ASN A 46 9.92 -8.84 12.18
CA ASN A 46 9.19 -8.03 11.20
C ASN A 46 8.71 -6.71 11.78
N CYS A 47 9.21 -5.61 11.22
CA CYS A 47 8.91 -4.24 11.65
C CYS A 47 7.94 -3.53 10.69
N ALA A 48 6.87 -4.19 10.25
CA ALA A 48 5.87 -3.62 9.35
C ALA A 48 4.93 -2.60 10.03
N THR A 49 4.82 -2.64 11.35
CA THR A 49 3.88 -1.79 12.09
C THR A 49 4.55 -0.55 12.67
N LEU A 50 3.84 0.57 12.65
CA LEU A 50 4.07 1.67 13.60
C LEU A 50 3.12 1.50 14.76
N ASN A 51 3.68 1.45 15.95
CA ASN A 51 2.98 1.35 17.21
C ASN A 51 3.01 2.70 17.92
N TYR A 52 2.15 2.89 18.91
CA TYR A 52 2.21 4.08 19.73
C TYR A 52 1.92 3.79 21.20
N ALA A 53 2.50 4.64 22.03
CA ALA A 53 2.24 4.70 23.47
C ALA A 53 1.97 6.15 23.89
N THR A 54 1.23 6.35 24.97
CA THR A 54 0.85 7.69 25.45
C THR A 54 1.25 7.90 26.90
N ALA A 55 1.57 9.15 27.25
CA ALA A 55 1.83 9.60 28.62
C ALA A 55 1.36 11.04 28.83
N THR A 56 1.21 11.46 30.09
CA THR A 56 0.95 12.86 30.48
C THR A 56 2.25 13.65 30.74
N SER A 57 3.39 12.96 30.79
CA SER A 57 4.73 13.53 30.93
C SER A 57 5.63 13.04 29.77
N PRO A 58 6.59 13.86 29.30
CA PRO A 58 7.53 13.43 28.25
C PRO A 58 8.43 12.28 28.70
N LEU A 59 8.62 12.11 29.99
CA LEU A 59 9.43 11.05 30.60
C LEU A 59 8.59 9.83 31.04
N GLY A 60 7.30 9.81 30.66
CA GLY A 60 6.41 8.70 31.00
C GLY A 60 5.78 8.79 32.38
N PRO A 61 5.30 7.67 32.96
CA PRO A 61 5.28 6.35 32.33
C PRO A 61 4.37 6.33 31.10
N TYR A 62 4.82 5.61 30.07
CA TYR A 62 4.06 5.43 28.84
C TYR A 62 3.15 4.20 28.92
N THR A 63 1.94 4.35 28.41
CA THR A 63 0.97 3.25 28.25
C THR A 63 0.89 2.87 26.79
N TYR A 64 1.13 1.60 26.47
CA TYR A 64 0.98 1.05 25.13
C TYR A 64 -0.49 1.15 24.65
N ARG A 65 -0.70 1.58 23.42
CA ARG A 65 -2.04 1.80 22.85
C ARG A 65 -2.34 0.94 21.63
N GLY A 66 -1.34 0.32 21.04
CA GLY A 66 -1.51 -0.55 19.89
C GLY A 66 -0.82 -0.06 18.63
N VAL A 67 -1.26 -0.61 17.50
CA VAL A 67 -0.78 -0.27 16.16
C VAL A 67 -1.50 0.97 15.65
N ILE A 68 -0.75 1.91 15.11
CA ILE A 68 -1.31 3.09 14.44
C ILE A 68 -1.44 2.87 12.92
N ILE A 69 -0.47 2.19 12.30
CA ILE A 69 -0.54 1.80 10.89
C ILE A 69 0.35 0.58 10.60
N ASP A 70 -0.09 -0.24 9.65
CA ASP A 70 0.58 -1.46 9.24
C ASP A 70 0.81 -1.45 7.72
N ASN A 71 2.06 -1.57 7.27
CA ASN A 71 2.38 -1.60 5.84
C ASN A 71 2.69 -3.01 5.29
N TRP A 72 2.42 -4.07 6.08
CA TRP A 72 2.69 -5.47 5.71
C TRP A 72 2.17 -5.86 4.33
N GLY A 73 0.96 -5.44 4.00
CA GLY A 73 0.32 -5.77 2.74
C GLY A 73 0.88 -5.07 1.51
N SER A 74 1.82 -4.10 1.66
CA SER A 74 2.35 -3.37 0.51
C SER A 74 3.32 -4.21 -0.34
N ASP A 75 4.20 -4.96 0.28
CA ASP A 75 5.05 -6.00 -0.31
C ASP A 75 5.72 -6.79 0.82
N ARG A 76 5.25 -7.99 1.08
CA ARG A 76 5.64 -8.82 2.24
C ARG A 76 7.11 -9.19 2.28
N ASN A 77 7.80 -9.17 1.15
CA ASN A 77 9.21 -9.52 1.06
C ASN A 77 10.16 -8.35 1.40
N LEU A 78 9.64 -7.13 1.40
CA LEU A 78 10.45 -5.92 1.46
C LEU A 78 10.04 -4.98 2.59
N VAL A 79 9.05 -5.35 3.42
CA VAL A 79 8.48 -4.45 4.42
C VAL A 79 9.42 -4.15 5.59
N ASN A 80 9.45 -2.93 5.95
CA ASN A 80 9.77 -2.35 7.24
C ASN A 80 8.99 -1.04 7.37
N ASN A 81 8.94 -0.44 8.54
CA ASN A 81 8.18 0.79 8.72
C ASN A 81 8.85 1.71 9.74
N HIS A 82 9.06 2.95 9.33
CA HIS A 82 9.42 4.05 10.23
C HIS A 82 8.50 5.23 9.92
N GLY A 83 8.21 6.03 10.94
CA GLY A 83 7.33 7.18 10.73
C GLY A 83 7.20 8.08 11.93
N SER A 84 6.38 9.09 11.76
CA SER A 84 6.01 10.04 12.79
C SER A 84 4.64 10.63 12.51
N MET A 85 4.05 11.29 13.49
CA MET A 85 2.82 12.05 13.29
C MET A 85 3.10 13.56 13.34
N ALA A 86 2.31 14.34 12.59
CA ALA A 86 2.34 15.78 12.61
C ALA A 86 0.97 16.38 12.32
N GLU A 87 0.76 17.60 12.79
CA GLU A 87 -0.41 18.41 12.46
C GLU A 87 -0.07 19.37 11.32
N ILE A 88 -0.95 19.42 10.32
CA ILE A 88 -0.88 20.34 9.19
C ILE A 88 -2.28 20.95 9.02
N ASP A 89 -2.40 22.25 9.13
CA ASP A 89 -3.66 22.99 8.97
C ASP A 89 -4.82 22.45 9.81
N GLY A 90 -4.53 22.06 11.07
CA GLY A 90 -5.51 21.52 12.01
C GLY A 90 -5.86 20.05 11.84
N GLN A 91 -5.35 19.37 10.82
CA GLN A 91 -5.49 17.94 10.59
C GLN A 91 -4.20 17.21 10.97
N TRP A 92 -4.33 16.14 11.77
CA TRP A 92 -3.23 15.25 12.11
C TRP A 92 -3.06 14.14 11.09
N TYR A 93 -1.81 13.81 10.79
CA TYR A 93 -1.43 12.77 9.85
C TYR A 93 -0.39 11.85 10.44
N ILE A 94 -0.46 10.56 10.07
CA ILE A 94 0.65 9.62 10.22
C ILE A 94 1.47 9.61 8.95
N PHE A 95 2.75 9.94 9.07
CA PHE A 95 3.76 9.76 8.03
C PHE A 95 4.42 8.42 8.23
N TYR A 96 4.46 7.64 7.20
CA TYR A 96 5.08 6.32 7.19
C TYR A 96 5.74 6.07 5.85
N HIS A 97 6.32 4.91 5.63
CA HIS A 97 6.85 4.60 4.32
C HIS A 97 6.41 3.21 3.83
N ARG A 98 6.50 3.05 2.51
CA ARG A 98 6.43 1.76 1.84
C ARG A 98 7.71 1.53 1.05
N PRO A 99 8.11 0.26 0.79
CA PRO A 99 9.25 -0.01 -0.06
C PRO A 99 9.02 0.49 -1.49
N THR A 100 10.09 0.80 -2.17
CA THR A 100 10.10 1.20 -3.58
C THR A 100 11.34 0.64 -4.27
N HIS A 101 11.36 0.59 -5.61
CA HIS A 101 12.50 0.11 -6.40
C HIS A 101 12.93 -1.33 -6.09
N ALA A 102 12.00 -2.20 -5.70
CA ALA A 102 12.25 -3.58 -5.30
C ALA A 102 13.36 -3.69 -4.23
N SER A 103 13.32 -2.82 -3.23
CA SER A 103 14.35 -2.75 -2.20
C SER A 103 13.75 -2.39 -0.84
N SER A 104 14.12 -3.14 0.20
CA SER A 104 13.80 -2.80 1.59
C SER A 104 14.52 -1.55 2.10
N SER A 105 15.62 -1.16 1.43
CA SER A 105 16.42 0.03 1.77
C SER A 105 15.94 1.30 1.06
N MET A 106 15.16 1.17 -0.01
CA MET A 106 14.58 2.32 -0.72
C MET A 106 13.11 2.48 -0.34
N ARG A 107 12.74 3.68 0.07
CA ARG A 107 11.46 3.96 0.72
C ARG A 107 10.77 5.15 0.08
N LYS A 108 9.46 5.04 -0.16
CA LYS A 108 8.60 6.15 -0.56
C LYS A 108 7.78 6.61 0.64
N VAL A 109 7.70 7.92 0.85
CA VAL A 109 6.88 8.52 1.90
C VAL A 109 5.41 8.32 1.56
N CYS A 110 4.64 7.92 2.57
CA CYS A 110 3.20 7.81 2.55
C CYS A 110 2.61 8.60 3.71
N MET A 111 1.38 9.06 3.57
CA MET A 111 0.71 9.90 4.58
C MET A 111 -0.78 9.60 4.58
N GLU A 112 -1.33 9.33 5.78
CA GLU A 112 -2.76 9.09 5.96
C GLU A 112 -3.29 10.00 7.08
N PRO A 113 -4.55 10.47 7.02
CA PRO A 113 -5.15 11.28 8.07
C PRO A 113 -5.41 10.44 9.33
N ILE A 114 -5.16 11.04 10.49
CA ILE A 114 -5.44 10.47 11.81
C ILE A 114 -6.76 11.04 12.33
N VAL A 115 -7.63 10.17 12.82
CA VAL A 115 -8.80 10.53 13.61
C VAL A 115 -8.58 10.13 15.06
N PHE A 116 -8.67 11.09 15.97
CA PHE A 116 -8.57 10.84 17.40
C PHE A 116 -9.94 10.54 18.01
N ASN A 117 -9.99 9.56 18.88
CA ASN A 117 -11.14 9.31 19.73
C ASN A 117 -11.26 10.41 20.81
N PRO A 118 -12.42 10.55 21.44
CA PRO A 118 -12.61 11.54 22.51
C PRO A 118 -11.66 11.40 23.70
N ASP A 119 -11.18 10.19 23.99
CA ASP A 119 -10.20 9.89 25.04
C ASP A 119 -8.73 10.12 24.60
N GLY A 120 -8.52 10.58 23.37
CA GLY A 120 -7.20 10.82 22.79
C GLY A 120 -6.54 9.58 22.19
N THR A 121 -7.18 8.42 22.21
CA THR A 121 -6.66 7.24 21.49
C THR A 121 -6.83 7.40 19.98
N ILE A 122 -6.07 6.60 19.22
CA ILE A 122 -6.09 6.56 17.74
C ILE A 122 -6.49 5.16 17.33
N ASN A 123 -7.52 5.04 16.50
CA ASN A 123 -7.83 3.78 15.83
C ASN A 123 -6.77 3.49 14.77
N GLU A 124 -6.52 2.21 14.49
CA GLU A 124 -5.60 1.84 13.43
C GLU A 124 -6.02 2.49 12.11
N VAL A 125 -5.07 3.19 11.49
CA VAL A 125 -5.27 3.92 10.25
C VAL A 125 -5.12 2.97 9.08
N GLU A 126 -6.06 3.03 8.15
CA GLU A 126 -5.99 2.23 6.94
C GLU A 126 -4.89 2.73 6.00
N MET A 127 -4.05 1.83 5.51
CA MET A 127 -3.10 2.11 4.44
C MET A 127 -3.84 2.17 3.09
N THR A 128 -3.76 3.31 2.39
CA THR A 128 -4.47 3.52 1.13
C THR A 128 -3.53 3.86 -0.04
N THR A 129 -4.07 3.87 -1.25
CA THR A 129 -3.38 4.39 -2.44
C THR A 129 -3.58 5.90 -2.57
N GLN A 130 -4.73 6.40 -2.14
CA GLN A 130 -5.06 7.83 -2.19
C GLN A 130 -4.28 8.66 -1.17
N GLY A 131 -3.92 8.08 -0.01
CA GLY A 131 -3.27 8.79 1.08
C GLY A 131 -4.13 9.96 1.59
N CYS A 132 -3.47 11.09 1.85
CA CYS A 132 -4.13 12.32 2.28
C CYS A 132 -4.82 13.10 1.16
N GLY A 133 -4.66 12.69 -0.11
CA GLY A 133 -5.14 13.45 -1.27
C GLY A 133 -6.63 13.25 -1.60
N GLY A 134 -7.31 12.36 -0.90
CA GLY A 134 -8.69 11.96 -1.22
C GLY A 134 -8.78 10.98 -2.40
N PRO A 135 -10.01 10.54 -2.76
CA PRO A 135 -10.21 9.53 -3.77
C PRO A 135 -9.65 9.92 -5.15
N ILE A 136 -9.12 8.93 -5.84
CA ILE A 136 -8.35 9.07 -7.08
C ILE A 136 -9.33 9.16 -8.26
N ASN A 137 -9.03 10.04 -9.21
CA ASN A 137 -9.76 10.07 -10.48
C ASN A 137 -9.42 8.82 -11.31
N PRO A 138 -10.41 7.97 -11.66
CA PRO A 138 -10.18 6.73 -12.41
C PRO A 138 -9.66 6.95 -13.84
N LEU A 139 -9.89 8.12 -14.44
CA LEU A 139 -9.41 8.47 -15.78
C LEU A 139 -7.90 8.79 -15.81
N LEU A 140 -7.25 8.90 -14.66
CA LEU A 140 -5.80 9.07 -14.59
C LEU A 140 -5.09 7.72 -14.65
N ARG A 141 -3.96 7.69 -15.36
CA ARG A 141 -3.11 6.51 -15.38
C ARG A 141 -2.63 6.18 -13.96
N MET A 142 -2.87 4.95 -13.55
CA MET A 142 -2.43 4.38 -12.29
C MET A 142 -1.24 3.44 -12.52
N ASP A 143 -0.07 3.79 -12.02
CA ASP A 143 1.07 2.88 -12.01
C ASP A 143 0.77 1.71 -11.06
N ALA A 144 0.94 0.48 -11.55
CA ALA A 144 0.53 -0.72 -10.81
C ALA A 144 1.26 -0.86 -9.46
N ALA A 145 2.51 -0.42 -9.38
CA ALA A 145 3.31 -0.41 -8.15
C ALA A 145 2.78 0.52 -7.05
N ARG A 146 1.73 1.32 -7.31
CA ARG A 146 1.03 2.10 -6.29
C ARG A 146 -0.06 1.31 -5.55
N ALA A 147 -0.25 0.03 -5.86
CA ALA A 147 -1.12 -0.84 -5.07
C ALA A 147 -0.80 -0.68 -3.57
N CYS A 148 -1.85 -0.54 -2.75
CA CYS A 148 -1.67 -0.45 -1.30
C CYS A 148 -1.62 -1.83 -0.64
N LEU A 149 -2.25 -2.84 -1.25
CA LEU A 149 -2.21 -4.22 -0.77
C LEU A 149 -1.91 -5.16 -1.93
N LEU A 150 -1.02 -6.12 -1.68
CA LEU A 150 -0.71 -7.23 -2.58
C LEU A 150 -0.99 -8.56 -1.88
N SER A 151 -1.48 -9.53 -2.60
CA SER A 151 -1.68 -10.88 -2.09
C SER A 151 -0.82 -11.92 -2.83
N GLY A 152 -0.74 -13.11 -2.24
CA GLY A 152 -0.06 -14.24 -2.85
C GLY A 152 1.44 -14.01 -3.02
N HIS A 153 1.93 -14.18 -4.26
CA HIS A 153 3.33 -14.05 -4.60
C HIS A 153 3.67 -12.71 -5.27
N THR A 154 2.64 -11.93 -5.60
CA THR A 154 2.81 -10.65 -6.27
C THR A 154 3.72 -9.71 -5.49
N THR A 155 4.70 -9.14 -6.17
CA THR A 155 5.69 -8.21 -5.62
C THR A 155 5.95 -7.06 -6.59
N VAL A 156 6.53 -5.97 -6.07
CA VAL A 156 6.97 -4.83 -6.90
C VAL A 156 8.41 -5.06 -7.34
N VAL A 157 8.66 -4.94 -8.65
CA VAL A 157 10.01 -4.95 -9.21
C VAL A 157 10.29 -3.68 -9.99
N VAL A 158 11.56 -3.41 -10.26
CA VAL A 158 12.01 -2.23 -11.01
C VAL A 158 12.77 -2.63 -12.25
N ARG A 159 12.37 -2.06 -13.38
CA ARG A 159 13.15 -2.07 -14.61
C ARG A 159 13.91 -0.76 -14.74
N ARG A 160 15.19 -0.83 -15.11
CA ARG A 160 16.08 0.32 -15.30
C ARG A 160 16.50 0.40 -16.78
N PRO A 161 15.71 1.05 -17.63
CA PRO A 161 16.10 1.23 -19.04
C PRO A 161 17.33 2.14 -19.13
N ALA A 162 18.17 1.93 -20.15
CA ALA A 162 19.48 2.57 -20.28
C ALA A 162 19.45 4.11 -20.31
N HIS A 163 18.38 4.73 -20.76
CA HIS A 163 18.31 6.19 -20.95
C HIS A 163 17.00 6.81 -20.45
N SER A 164 16.31 6.15 -19.50
CA SER A 164 15.06 6.64 -18.95
C SER A 164 14.95 6.38 -17.46
N ASN A 165 13.96 7.01 -16.82
CA ASN A 165 13.68 6.78 -15.41
C ASN A 165 13.35 5.31 -15.13
N PRO A 166 13.69 4.82 -13.93
CA PRO A 166 13.24 3.51 -13.47
C PRO A 166 11.71 3.38 -13.54
N VAL A 167 11.25 2.23 -13.98
CA VAL A 167 9.82 1.89 -14.06
C VAL A 167 9.54 0.77 -13.09
N GLU A 168 8.64 1.01 -12.14
CA GLU A 168 8.14 -0.02 -11.23
C GLU A 168 6.92 -0.71 -11.84
N TYR A 169 6.78 -2.00 -11.60
CA TYR A 169 5.66 -2.81 -12.07
C TYR A 169 5.39 -3.98 -11.11
N LEU A 170 4.20 -4.54 -11.15
CA LEU A 170 3.89 -5.78 -10.43
C LEU A 170 4.41 -6.98 -11.20
N SER A 171 5.04 -7.92 -10.50
CA SER A 171 5.63 -9.15 -11.02
C SER A 171 5.35 -10.32 -10.08
N ALA A 172 5.83 -11.50 -10.45
CA ALA A 172 5.58 -12.75 -9.75
C ALA A 172 4.08 -13.06 -9.57
N ILE A 173 3.26 -12.57 -10.48
CA ILE A 173 1.81 -12.69 -10.44
C ILE A 173 1.41 -14.12 -10.83
N ARG A 174 0.70 -14.81 -9.91
CA ARG A 174 0.20 -16.17 -10.09
C ARG A 174 -1.32 -16.23 -10.07
N ASN A 175 -1.85 -17.36 -10.50
CA ASN A 175 -3.30 -17.60 -10.49
C ASN A 175 -3.88 -17.44 -9.07
N GLY A 176 -4.87 -16.56 -8.94
CA GLY A 176 -5.55 -16.23 -7.68
C GLY A 176 -4.95 -15.08 -6.89
N ASP A 177 -3.78 -14.56 -7.28
CA ASP A 177 -3.22 -13.37 -6.67
C ASP A 177 -4.10 -12.14 -6.91
N CYS A 178 -4.04 -11.17 -6.00
CA CYS A 178 -4.81 -9.93 -6.07
C CYS A 178 -3.92 -8.72 -5.76
N ALA A 179 -4.29 -7.58 -6.34
CA ALA A 179 -3.73 -6.28 -5.98
C ALA A 179 -4.84 -5.25 -5.79
N TYR A 180 -4.65 -4.32 -4.85
CA TYR A 180 -5.69 -3.40 -4.41
C TYR A 180 -5.20 -1.95 -4.51
N TRP A 181 -6.09 -1.08 -5.00
CA TRP A 181 -5.91 0.37 -5.00
C TRP A 181 -7.10 1.04 -4.33
N LYS A 182 -6.91 1.74 -3.23
CA LYS A 182 -7.95 2.39 -2.40
C LYS A 182 -7.71 3.90 -2.39
N TYR A 183 -8.65 4.74 -2.75
CA TYR A 183 -9.97 4.53 -3.32
C TYR A 183 -10.06 5.35 -4.61
N PHE A 184 -10.94 4.97 -5.53
CA PHE A 184 -11.28 5.73 -6.73
C PHE A 184 -12.67 6.34 -6.59
N ASP A 185 -12.87 7.56 -7.09
CA ASP A 185 -14.17 8.21 -7.17
C ASP A 185 -14.70 8.16 -8.60
N PHE A 186 -15.74 7.36 -8.81
CA PHE A 186 -16.45 7.23 -10.07
C PHE A 186 -17.70 8.13 -10.13
N THR A 187 -17.96 8.97 -9.11
CA THR A 187 -19.15 9.82 -9.04
C THR A 187 -19.18 10.80 -10.21
N GLY A 188 -20.27 10.73 -11.01
CA GLY A 188 -20.44 11.61 -12.16
C GLY A 188 -19.49 11.36 -13.34
N MET A 189 -18.77 10.23 -13.31
CA MET A 189 -17.85 9.84 -14.39
C MET A 189 -18.49 8.78 -15.28
N GLU A 190 -18.36 8.98 -16.59
CA GLU A 190 -18.71 7.98 -17.58
C GLU A 190 -17.47 7.16 -17.91
N VAL A 191 -17.37 5.97 -17.34
CA VAL A 191 -16.35 4.98 -17.68
C VAL A 191 -17.00 3.75 -18.29
N ASN A 192 -16.50 3.30 -19.42
CA ASN A 192 -17.02 2.12 -20.12
C ASN A 192 -15.91 1.16 -20.57
N SER A 193 -14.64 1.54 -20.34
CA SER A 193 -13.49 0.76 -20.77
C SER A 193 -12.38 0.79 -19.70
N PHE A 194 -11.69 -0.33 -19.58
CA PHE A 194 -10.45 -0.47 -18.80
C PHE A 194 -9.33 -0.81 -19.76
N ILE A 195 -8.19 -0.16 -19.61
CA ILE A 195 -6.98 -0.42 -20.38
C ILE A 195 -5.83 -0.68 -19.43
N CYS A 196 -4.97 -1.64 -19.75
CA CYS A 196 -3.76 -1.91 -18.99
C CYS A 196 -2.56 -2.23 -19.89
N LYS A 197 -1.38 -2.00 -19.34
CA LYS A 197 -0.10 -2.35 -19.95
C LYS A 197 0.55 -3.49 -19.18
N THR A 198 0.80 -4.58 -19.88
CA THR A 198 1.60 -5.69 -19.37
C THR A 198 3.02 -5.63 -19.93
N TRP A 199 3.97 -6.23 -19.21
CA TRP A 199 5.38 -6.19 -19.55
C TRP A 199 6.00 -7.58 -19.60
N GLY A 200 6.90 -7.80 -20.57
CA GLY A 200 7.62 -9.06 -20.73
C GLY A 200 6.77 -10.21 -21.22
N LYS A 201 7.16 -11.44 -20.95
CA LYS A 201 6.43 -12.63 -21.38
C LYS A 201 5.16 -12.79 -20.54
N ASN A 202 4.02 -12.84 -21.23
CA ASN A 202 2.75 -13.18 -20.61
C ASN A 202 2.26 -14.52 -21.17
N ALA A 203 1.76 -15.39 -20.29
CA ALA A 203 0.90 -16.49 -20.68
C ALA A 203 -0.54 -15.98 -20.90
N ALA A 204 -1.37 -16.79 -21.55
CA ALA A 204 -2.81 -16.53 -21.59
C ALA A 204 -3.38 -16.49 -20.18
N GLY A 205 -4.37 -15.64 -19.97
CA GLY A 205 -5.02 -15.48 -18.66
C GLY A 205 -6.00 -14.33 -18.68
N THR A 206 -6.50 -13.95 -17.52
CA THR A 206 -7.45 -12.84 -17.38
C THR A 206 -7.13 -11.98 -16.16
N ILE A 207 -7.51 -10.71 -16.24
CA ILE A 207 -7.60 -9.81 -15.09
C ILE A 207 -9.08 -9.56 -14.83
N GLU A 208 -9.61 -10.05 -13.73
CA GLU A 208 -10.94 -9.68 -13.25
C GLU A 208 -10.86 -8.33 -12.54
N ILE A 209 -11.69 -7.39 -12.98
CA ILE A 209 -11.77 -6.03 -12.41
C ILE A 209 -12.96 -6.02 -11.47
N ARG A 210 -12.70 -5.92 -10.17
CA ARG A 210 -13.69 -6.04 -9.11
C ARG A 210 -13.68 -4.82 -8.18
N LEU A 211 -14.82 -4.56 -7.55
CA LEU A 211 -14.98 -3.49 -6.59
C LEU A 211 -14.86 -4.01 -5.16
N ASP A 212 -14.18 -3.25 -4.31
CA ASP A 212 -14.08 -3.31 -2.85
C ASP A 212 -13.37 -4.55 -2.29
N LYS A 213 -13.61 -5.75 -2.85
CA LYS A 213 -13.02 -7.01 -2.38
C LYS A 213 -12.85 -8.01 -3.52
N PRO A 214 -12.01 -9.07 -3.33
CA PRO A 214 -11.69 -10.03 -4.40
C PRO A 214 -12.89 -10.82 -4.93
N ASP A 215 -13.92 -11.00 -4.12
CA ASP A 215 -15.20 -11.60 -4.46
C ASP A 215 -16.33 -10.55 -4.62
N GLY A 216 -15.96 -9.28 -4.69
CA GLY A 216 -16.89 -8.16 -4.90
C GLY A 216 -17.44 -8.12 -6.32
N GLU A 217 -18.19 -7.06 -6.63
CA GLU A 217 -18.81 -6.92 -7.94
C GLU A 217 -17.78 -7.01 -9.07
N LEU A 218 -18.02 -7.90 -10.03
CA LEU A 218 -17.24 -8.02 -11.25
C LEU A 218 -17.74 -7.01 -12.27
N ILE A 219 -16.96 -5.97 -12.53
CA ILE A 219 -17.29 -4.92 -13.49
C ILE A 219 -16.72 -5.17 -14.87
N GLY A 220 -15.68 -6.01 -15.00
CA GLY A 220 -15.11 -6.39 -16.31
C GLY A 220 -14.08 -7.50 -16.17
N THR A 221 -13.77 -8.13 -17.32
CA THR A 221 -12.72 -9.15 -17.43
C THR A 221 -11.84 -8.80 -18.62
N CYS A 222 -10.56 -8.58 -18.37
CA CYS A 222 -9.58 -8.24 -19.40
C CYS A 222 -8.80 -9.51 -19.80
N GLU A 223 -9.00 -9.95 -21.04
CA GLU A 223 -8.29 -11.11 -21.60
C GLU A 223 -6.85 -10.74 -21.95
N LEU A 224 -5.92 -11.58 -21.52
CA LEU A 224 -4.50 -11.46 -21.82
C LEU A 224 -4.13 -12.41 -22.96
N GLN A 225 -3.55 -11.86 -24.02
CA GLN A 225 -3.01 -12.67 -25.09
C GLN A 225 -1.57 -13.07 -24.78
N PRO A 226 -1.17 -14.32 -25.11
CA PRO A 226 0.22 -14.73 -24.95
C PRO A 226 1.15 -13.82 -25.73
N MET A 227 2.24 -13.43 -25.12
CA MET A 227 3.29 -12.67 -25.77
C MET A 227 4.45 -13.61 -26.13
N ASN A 228 4.70 -13.77 -27.43
CA ASN A 228 5.79 -14.56 -27.95
C ASN A 228 6.90 -13.64 -28.49
N GLY A 229 8.15 -13.96 -28.17
CA GLY A 229 9.33 -13.25 -28.68
C GLY A 229 9.79 -12.10 -27.77
N ASP A 230 10.59 -11.19 -28.35
CA ASP A 230 11.23 -10.08 -27.64
C ASP A 230 10.37 -8.83 -27.52
N VAL A 231 9.03 -8.98 -27.56
CA VAL A 231 8.12 -7.84 -27.40
C VAL A 231 8.23 -7.31 -25.97
N ALA A 232 8.52 -6.02 -25.87
CA ALA A 232 8.76 -5.42 -24.58
C ALA A 232 7.48 -5.23 -23.74
N TYR A 233 6.31 -5.05 -24.37
CA TYR A 233 5.03 -4.84 -23.68
C TYR A 233 3.83 -5.11 -24.59
N SER A 234 2.64 -5.28 -23.97
CA SER A 234 1.35 -5.33 -24.64
C SER A 234 0.33 -4.41 -23.97
N ILE A 235 -0.59 -3.88 -24.77
CA ILE A 235 -1.73 -3.11 -24.29
C ILE A 235 -2.98 -3.96 -24.45
N HIS A 236 -3.75 -4.09 -23.38
CA HIS A 236 -5.00 -4.82 -23.37
C HIS A 236 -6.13 -3.86 -23.00
N ARG A 237 -7.29 -4.07 -23.60
CA ARG A 237 -8.50 -3.27 -23.36
C ARG A 237 -9.70 -4.17 -23.20
N THR A 238 -10.60 -3.80 -22.30
CA THR A 238 -11.88 -4.48 -22.12
C THR A 238 -12.98 -3.49 -21.75
N LYS A 239 -14.21 -3.84 -22.10
CA LYS A 239 -15.38 -3.09 -21.63
C LYS A 239 -15.61 -3.34 -20.14
N VAL A 240 -16.09 -2.31 -19.45
CA VAL A 240 -16.51 -2.42 -18.06
C VAL A 240 -17.95 -1.95 -17.90
N LYS A 241 -18.63 -2.48 -16.88
CA LYS A 241 -19.95 -2.00 -16.48
C LYS A 241 -19.85 -0.58 -15.94
N PRO A 242 -20.91 0.24 -16.06
CA PRO A 242 -20.97 1.53 -15.39
C PRO A 242 -20.76 1.38 -13.89
N VAL A 243 -19.97 2.28 -13.31
CA VAL A 243 -19.68 2.36 -11.87
C VAL A 243 -19.99 3.78 -11.40
N THR A 244 -20.49 3.94 -10.20
CA THR A 244 -20.65 5.24 -9.53
C THR A 244 -20.28 5.14 -8.06
N GLY A 245 -19.88 6.26 -7.45
CA GLY A 245 -19.47 6.29 -6.06
C GLY A 245 -18.00 6.07 -5.85
N VAL A 246 -17.60 5.95 -4.58
CA VAL A 246 -16.20 5.75 -4.17
C VAL A 246 -15.97 4.28 -3.85
N HIS A 247 -15.02 3.65 -4.54
CA HIS A 247 -14.74 2.22 -4.43
C HIS A 247 -13.25 1.93 -4.37
N ALA A 248 -12.88 0.88 -3.64
CA ALA A 248 -11.60 0.24 -3.83
C ALA A 248 -11.62 -0.56 -5.15
N LEU A 249 -10.55 -0.48 -5.91
CA LEU A 249 -10.36 -1.34 -7.08
C LEU A 249 -9.53 -2.55 -6.69
N VAL A 250 -10.00 -3.74 -7.07
CA VAL A 250 -9.29 -5.00 -6.87
C VAL A 250 -9.11 -5.67 -8.23
N LEU A 251 -7.87 -5.89 -8.62
CA LEU A 251 -7.55 -6.73 -9.77
C LEU A 251 -7.24 -8.14 -9.27
N VAL A 252 -8.00 -9.12 -9.75
CA VAL A 252 -7.81 -10.55 -9.46
C VAL A 252 -7.24 -11.21 -10.71
N PHE A 253 -6.08 -11.81 -10.56
CA PHE A 253 -5.34 -12.40 -11.67
C PHE A 253 -5.68 -13.88 -11.82
N LYS A 254 -6.09 -14.32 -13.01
CA LYS A 254 -6.54 -15.67 -13.28
C LYS A 254 -5.78 -16.30 -14.44
N ASN A 255 -5.35 -17.52 -14.23
CA ASN A 255 -4.82 -18.39 -15.26
C ASN A 255 -5.33 -19.82 -15.01
N ASN A 256 -6.11 -20.32 -15.96
CA ASN A 256 -6.74 -21.63 -15.83
C ASN A 256 -5.95 -22.77 -16.51
N ASP A 257 -4.76 -22.48 -17.05
CA ASP A 257 -3.90 -23.50 -17.63
C ASP A 257 -3.24 -24.32 -16.51
N PRO A 258 -3.52 -25.65 -16.42
CA PRO A 258 -2.91 -26.49 -15.39
C PRO A 258 -1.38 -26.51 -15.43
N SER A 259 -0.77 -26.32 -16.59
CA SER A 259 0.69 -26.26 -16.76
C SER A 259 1.31 -25.04 -16.11
N MET A 260 0.52 -23.99 -15.85
CA MET A 260 0.94 -22.75 -15.20
C MET A 260 0.72 -22.75 -13.68
N THR A 261 0.29 -23.88 -13.11
CA THR A 261 0.11 -23.99 -11.66
C THR A 261 1.39 -23.65 -10.91
N GLY A 262 1.33 -22.63 -10.02
CA GLY A 262 2.49 -22.15 -9.27
C GLY A 262 3.52 -21.36 -10.09
N GLN A 263 3.24 -21.10 -11.38
CA GLN A 263 4.11 -20.30 -12.25
C GLN A 263 3.64 -18.85 -12.32
N ASP A 264 4.58 -17.94 -12.50
CA ASP A 264 4.30 -16.53 -12.78
C ASP A 264 3.85 -16.40 -14.23
N PHE A 265 2.73 -15.73 -14.49
CA PHE A 265 2.17 -15.68 -15.84
C PHE A 265 2.07 -14.28 -16.45
N MET A 266 2.24 -13.21 -15.67
CA MET A 266 2.20 -11.86 -16.20
C MET A 266 2.94 -10.85 -15.30
N ASN A 267 3.20 -9.68 -15.89
CA ASN A 267 3.64 -8.48 -15.18
C ASN A 267 2.72 -7.31 -15.55
N LEU A 268 2.35 -6.47 -14.58
CA LEU A 268 1.46 -5.32 -14.78
C LEU A 268 2.21 -4.02 -14.49
N GLU A 269 2.32 -3.14 -15.51
CA GLU A 269 3.03 -1.86 -15.38
C GLU A 269 2.08 -0.73 -14.95
N TRP A 270 0.94 -0.58 -15.63
CA TRP A 270 -0.07 0.43 -15.30
C TRP A 270 -1.45 0.05 -15.85
N PHE A 271 -2.46 0.73 -15.37
CA PHE A 271 -3.83 0.70 -15.91
C PHE A 271 -4.50 2.07 -15.81
N MET A 272 -5.63 2.22 -16.48
CA MET A 272 -6.55 3.35 -16.36
C MET A 272 -7.94 2.96 -16.85
N PHE A 273 -8.93 3.74 -16.44
CA PHE A 273 -10.25 3.69 -17.06
C PHE A 273 -10.38 4.80 -18.11
N GLU A 274 -11.25 4.61 -19.05
CA GLU A 274 -11.54 5.61 -20.08
C GLU A 274 -13.01 5.53 -20.51
N ASN A 275 -13.49 6.62 -21.09
CA ASN A 275 -14.71 6.61 -21.88
C ASN A 275 -14.30 6.46 -23.35
N HIS A 276 -14.56 5.30 -23.90
CA HIS A 276 -14.18 4.97 -25.27
C HIS A 276 -15.46 4.75 -26.08
N ASP A 277 -15.75 5.66 -27.02
CA ASP A 277 -16.86 5.61 -27.97
C ASP A 277 -16.69 4.47 -28.98
#